data_b79cf83f5e7962308ec36dc86222bb6f
#
_entry.id   b79cf83f5e7962308ec36dc86222bb6f
#
_cell.length_a   1.000
_cell.length_b   1.000
_cell.length_c   1.000
_cell.angle_alpha   90.00
_cell.angle_beta   90.00
_cell.angle_gamma   90.00
#
_symmetry.space_group_name_H-M   'P 1'
#
loop_
_entity.id
_entity.type
_entity.pdbx_description
1 polymer ?
#
loop_
_entity_poly.entity_id
_entity_poly.type
_entity_poly.pdbx_seq_one_letter_code
_entity_poly.pdbx_strand_id
1 'polypeptide(L)'
;MKKIAILLSLVASTFALAWQPTKPIDVTISFPAGSGNDLIFRPLAAIVEKNTGVNFNIKNKPGAGGAIGNQEFIGLPNDGHFIDVASIGGIAAMDYTYPSFAKKPPYSVDSFSYAILLGYSPIAVIAKADDSVNTPKDLVQTLTTDPTASIAENGGSGKLVLETLLMKIDARSKNPKLVVAEHKGPVQTITDVAGGHVRFGIAPLAVAAVHHNAGRLKVVAISSKNKVASLPDIQTISSVVKDFDIVVPWGIVLPKDAPQEALNWYSEKFKQAIKEPGVQANFAKSYIFMREDLQSPKAFKEYVFNEYKEHKRVVDFINSKVN
;
A
#
# COMPACT_ATOMS: atom_id res chain seq x y z
N MET A 1 -0.28 77.40 6.67
CA MET A 1 -0.98 76.45 5.80
C MET A 1 -0.09 75.18 5.68
N LYS A 2 -0.43 74.16 6.49
CA LYS A 2 0.34 72.87 6.54
C LYS A 2 -0.25 71.93 5.52
N LYS A 3 0.56 71.51 4.50
CA LYS A 3 0.18 70.48 3.52
C LYS A 3 0.39 69.10 4.17
N ILE A 4 -0.71 68.40 4.44
CA ILE A 4 -0.70 67.01 4.88
C ILE A 4 -0.59 66.16 3.62
N ALA A 5 0.57 65.50 3.41
CA ALA A 5 0.75 64.49 2.40
C ALA A 5 0.22 63.15 2.93
N ILE A 6 -0.90 62.67 2.42
CA ILE A 6 -1.43 61.34 2.72
C ILE A 6 -0.67 60.35 1.82
N LEU A 7 0.23 59.55 2.43
CA LEU A 7 0.88 58.41 1.79
C LEU A 7 -0.13 57.26 1.78
N LEU A 8 -0.76 57.02 0.63
CA LEU A 8 -1.54 55.80 0.39
C LEU A 8 -0.53 54.65 0.15
N SER A 9 -0.25 53.88 1.19
CA SER A 9 0.47 52.60 1.04
C SER A 9 -0.48 51.58 0.42
N LEU A 10 -0.32 51.33 -0.89
CA LEU A 10 -0.93 50.20 -1.59
C LEU A 10 -0.29 48.92 -1.04
N VAL A 11 -1.00 48.26 -0.11
CA VAL A 11 -0.69 46.88 0.26
C VAL A 11 -1.16 45.99 -0.91
N ALA A 12 -0.29 45.74 -1.87
CA ALA A 12 -0.49 44.69 -2.88
C ALA A 12 -0.45 43.37 -2.14
N SER A 13 -1.61 42.87 -1.73
CA SER A 13 -1.76 41.48 -1.30
C SER A 13 -1.50 40.63 -2.53
N THR A 14 -0.30 40.09 -2.65
CA THR A 14 0.00 39.00 -3.59
C THR A 14 -0.83 37.82 -3.16
N PHE A 15 -2.02 37.68 -3.76
CA PHE A 15 -2.69 36.37 -3.77
C PHE A 15 -1.74 35.42 -4.49
N ALA A 16 -0.97 34.65 -3.74
CA ALA A 16 -0.30 33.50 -4.31
C ALA A 16 -1.42 32.66 -4.93
N LEU A 17 -1.47 32.61 -6.27
CA LEU A 17 -2.39 31.73 -6.96
C LEU A 17 -2.08 30.33 -6.47
N ALA A 18 -3.02 29.74 -5.72
CA ALA A 18 -2.90 28.37 -5.26
C ALA A 18 -2.67 27.49 -6.50
N TRP A 19 -1.69 26.59 -6.45
CA TRP A 19 -1.41 25.67 -7.55
C TRP A 19 -2.68 24.95 -7.98
N GLN A 20 -2.90 24.93 -9.31
CA GLN A 20 -4.01 24.19 -9.94
C GLN A 20 -3.44 23.43 -11.14
N PRO A 21 -3.94 22.21 -11.42
CA PRO A 21 -3.55 21.50 -12.61
C PRO A 21 -3.90 22.29 -13.87
N THR A 22 -2.90 22.53 -14.74
CA THR A 22 -3.05 23.24 -16.02
C THR A 22 -3.13 22.31 -17.22
N LYS A 23 -2.91 21.02 -17.00
CA LYS A 23 -2.95 19.92 -17.98
C LYS A 23 -3.41 18.64 -17.27
N PRO A 24 -3.78 17.57 -18.00
CA PRO A 24 -4.09 16.28 -17.39
C PRO A 24 -2.96 15.80 -16.48
N ILE A 25 -3.34 15.09 -15.41
CA ILE A 25 -2.41 14.52 -14.45
C ILE A 25 -2.05 13.09 -14.90
N ASP A 26 -0.77 12.82 -15.09
CA ASP A 26 -0.28 11.49 -15.37
C ASP A 26 -0.13 10.70 -14.07
N VAL A 27 -0.78 9.54 -14.01
CA VAL A 27 -0.83 8.67 -12.83
C VAL A 27 -0.09 7.38 -13.10
N THR A 28 0.92 7.11 -12.33
CA THR A 28 1.56 5.80 -12.25
C THR A 28 0.85 4.96 -11.19
N ILE A 29 0.56 3.71 -11.51
CA ILE A 29 0.21 2.67 -10.54
C ILE A 29 1.24 1.57 -10.70
N SER A 30 2.13 1.42 -9.71
CA SER A 30 3.27 0.49 -9.77
C SER A 30 2.89 -0.99 -9.58
N PHE A 31 1.60 -1.32 -9.76
CA PHE A 31 1.03 -2.67 -9.64
C PHE A 31 0.08 -2.98 -10.81
N PRO A 32 -0.22 -4.27 -11.08
CA PRO A 32 -1.15 -4.65 -12.14
C PRO A 32 -2.54 -4.04 -11.96
N ALA A 33 -3.29 -3.91 -13.06
CA ALA A 33 -4.70 -3.56 -13.01
C ALA A 33 -5.47 -4.54 -12.11
N GLY A 34 -6.46 -4.05 -11.35
CA GLY A 34 -7.19 -4.80 -10.34
C GLY A 34 -6.44 -5.01 -9.02
N SER A 35 -5.24 -4.44 -8.85
CA SER A 35 -4.55 -4.38 -7.56
C SER A 35 -5.27 -3.48 -6.56
N GLY A 36 -4.87 -3.55 -5.28
CA GLY A 36 -5.43 -2.66 -4.25
C GLY A 36 -5.25 -1.17 -4.55
N ASN A 37 -4.12 -0.79 -5.17
CA ASN A 37 -3.85 0.57 -5.64
C ASN A 37 -4.91 1.03 -6.68
N ASP A 38 -5.24 0.14 -7.60
CA ASP A 38 -6.25 0.38 -8.65
C ASP A 38 -7.66 0.51 -8.04
N LEU A 39 -8.00 -0.42 -7.11
CA LEU A 39 -9.31 -0.46 -6.46
C LEU A 39 -9.59 0.77 -5.59
N ILE A 40 -8.56 1.31 -4.93
CA ILE A 40 -8.73 2.52 -4.10
C ILE A 40 -8.72 3.79 -4.94
N PHE A 41 -7.87 3.88 -5.97
CA PHE A 41 -7.65 5.13 -6.68
C PHE A 41 -8.74 5.44 -7.72
N ARG A 42 -9.13 4.48 -8.58
CA ARG A 42 -10.06 4.77 -9.69
C ARG A 42 -11.42 5.34 -9.25
N PRO A 43 -12.07 4.83 -8.19
CA PRO A 43 -13.31 5.45 -7.72
C PRO A 43 -13.12 6.88 -7.21
N LEU A 44 -11.99 7.15 -6.55
CA LEU A 44 -11.65 8.49 -6.06
C LEU A 44 -11.33 9.44 -7.20
N ALA A 45 -10.53 8.99 -8.17
CA ALA A 45 -10.19 9.77 -9.37
C ALA A 45 -11.44 10.23 -10.11
N ALA A 46 -12.40 9.32 -10.35
CA ALA A 46 -13.66 9.66 -11.03
C ALA A 46 -14.46 10.76 -10.30
N ILE A 47 -14.45 10.78 -8.97
CA ILE A 47 -15.10 11.84 -8.18
C ILE A 47 -14.32 13.16 -8.30
N VAL A 48 -12.99 13.11 -8.22
CA VAL A 48 -12.15 14.33 -8.36
C VAL A 48 -12.29 14.89 -9.77
N GLU A 49 -12.26 14.06 -10.84
CA GLU A 49 -12.51 14.47 -12.22
C GLU A 49 -13.86 15.18 -12.36
N LYS A 50 -14.92 14.57 -11.84
CA LYS A 50 -16.27 15.15 -11.86
C LYS A 50 -16.35 16.51 -11.17
N ASN A 51 -15.66 16.66 -10.03
CA ASN A 51 -15.78 17.86 -9.19
C ASN A 51 -14.84 18.98 -9.63
N THR A 52 -13.76 18.68 -10.38
CA THR A 52 -12.72 19.67 -10.73
C THR A 52 -12.56 19.89 -12.24
N GLY A 53 -13.05 18.97 -13.06
CA GLY A 53 -12.80 18.99 -14.52
C GLY A 53 -11.39 18.53 -14.91
N VAL A 54 -10.55 18.13 -13.96
CA VAL A 54 -9.19 17.64 -14.21
C VAL A 54 -9.25 16.18 -14.64
N ASN A 55 -8.50 15.79 -15.69
CA ASN A 55 -8.42 14.41 -16.15
C ASN A 55 -7.20 13.68 -15.58
N PHE A 56 -7.34 12.39 -15.29
CA PHE A 56 -6.25 11.51 -14.87
C PHE A 56 -5.91 10.48 -15.96
N ASN A 57 -4.66 10.48 -16.43
CA ASN A 57 -4.12 9.50 -17.36
C ASN A 57 -3.49 8.34 -16.59
N ILE A 58 -4.24 7.30 -16.30
CA ILE A 58 -3.81 6.20 -15.42
C ILE A 58 -3.06 5.13 -16.20
N LYS A 59 -1.81 4.83 -15.79
CA LYS A 59 -0.95 3.80 -16.38
C LYS A 59 -0.47 2.81 -15.30
N ASN A 60 -0.76 1.52 -15.49
CA ASN A 60 -0.22 0.47 -14.63
C ASN A 60 1.18 0.06 -15.11
N LYS A 61 2.18 0.09 -14.22
CA LYS A 61 3.59 -0.28 -14.47
C LYS A 61 4.07 -1.29 -13.43
N PRO A 62 3.62 -2.55 -13.53
CA PRO A 62 3.95 -3.57 -12.54
C PRO A 62 5.38 -4.10 -12.68
N GLY A 63 5.88 -4.70 -11.61
CA GLY A 63 7.13 -5.45 -11.59
C GLY A 63 7.94 -5.26 -10.31
N ALA A 64 8.61 -6.32 -9.86
CA ALA A 64 9.43 -6.36 -8.65
C ALA A 64 8.74 -5.68 -7.44
N GLY A 65 7.47 -6.07 -7.15
CA GLY A 65 6.70 -5.51 -6.03
C GLY A 65 6.49 -4.00 -6.07
N GLY A 66 6.48 -3.40 -7.27
CA GLY A 66 6.35 -1.96 -7.50
C GLY A 66 7.67 -1.24 -7.76
N ALA A 67 8.82 -1.91 -7.56
CA ALA A 67 10.13 -1.26 -7.67
C ALA A 67 10.39 -0.67 -9.06
N ILE A 68 9.97 -1.36 -10.13
CA ILE A 68 10.18 -0.90 -11.51
C ILE A 68 9.39 0.39 -11.77
N GLY A 69 8.10 0.40 -11.43
CA GLY A 69 7.26 1.58 -11.62
C GLY A 69 7.73 2.77 -10.79
N ASN A 70 8.05 2.55 -9.51
CA ASN A 70 8.55 3.60 -8.62
C ASN A 70 9.90 4.18 -9.09
N GLN A 71 10.83 3.33 -9.58
CA GLN A 71 12.13 3.79 -10.08
C GLN A 71 11.97 4.69 -11.31
N GLU A 72 11.09 4.35 -12.22
CA GLU A 72 10.79 5.18 -13.38
C GLU A 72 10.10 6.49 -12.96
N PHE A 73 9.16 6.39 -12.02
CA PHE A 73 8.38 7.51 -11.53
C PHE A 73 9.23 8.62 -10.89
N ILE A 74 10.23 8.29 -10.07
CA ILE A 74 11.05 9.30 -9.40
C ILE A 74 11.90 10.16 -10.35
N GLY A 75 12.07 9.73 -11.61
CA GLY A 75 12.74 10.49 -12.67
C GLY A 75 11.84 11.46 -13.44
N LEU A 76 10.53 11.50 -13.13
CA LEU A 76 9.58 12.37 -13.78
C LEU A 76 9.66 13.81 -13.24
N PRO A 77 9.16 14.83 -13.98
CA PRO A 77 9.10 16.20 -13.49
C PRO A 77 8.34 16.33 -12.17
N ASN A 78 8.81 17.22 -11.31
CA ASN A 78 8.18 17.48 -10.01
C ASN A 78 7.22 18.69 -10.01
N ASP A 79 6.67 19.05 -11.18
CA ASP A 79 5.79 20.21 -11.37
C ASP A 79 4.36 20.05 -10.80
N GLY A 80 4.08 18.92 -10.18
CA GLY A 80 2.78 18.59 -9.60
C GLY A 80 1.83 17.81 -10.51
N HIS A 81 2.17 17.59 -11.81
CA HIS A 81 1.30 16.88 -12.77
C HIS A 81 1.60 15.38 -12.89
N PHE A 82 2.51 14.87 -12.12
CA PHE A 82 2.85 13.44 -12.05
C PHE A 82 2.63 12.92 -10.64
N ILE A 83 1.81 11.88 -10.51
CA ILE A 83 1.58 11.22 -9.23
C ILE A 83 1.77 9.71 -9.35
N ASP A 84 2.18 9.07 -8.25
CA ASP A 84 2.10 7.62 -8.11
C ASP A 84 1.12 7.25 -6.99
N VAL A 85 0.28 6.27 -7.26
CA VAL A 85 -0.56 5.64 -6.25
C VAL A 85 0.23 4.50 -5.64
N ALA A 86 1.03 4.86 -4.67
CA ALA A 86 2.04 3.98 -4.10
C ALA A 86 1.48 3.02 -3.03
N SER A 87 2.02 1.80 -3.00
CA SER A 87 1.98 0.93 -1.82
C SER A 87 3.11 1.35 -0.88
N ILE A 88 2.75 1.87 0.29
CA ILE A 88 3.72 2.48 1.20
C ILE A 88 4.72 1.45 1.74
N GLY A 89 4.29 0.22 1.99
CA GLY A 89 5.22 -0.85 2.37
C GLY A 89 6.26 -1.16 1.30
N GLY A 90 5.92 -1.00 0.00
CA GLY A 90 6.88 -1.13 -1.10
C GLY A 90 7.93 -0.03 -1.12
N ILE A 91 7.55 1.21 -0.74
CA ILE A 91 8.49 2.33 -0.60
C ILE A 91 9.33 2.18 0.70
N ALA A 92 8.66 1.94 1.82
CA ALA A 92 9.29 1.93 3.14
C ALA A 92 10.19 0.70 3.39
N ALA A 93 9.97 -0.39 2.65
CA ALA A 93 10.75 -1.62 2.80
C ALA A 93 11.74 -1.88 1.64
N MET A 94 11.90 -0.94 0.71
CA MET A 94 12.68 -1.14 -0.51
C MET A 94 14.10 -1.64 -0.24
N ASP A 95 14.80 -1.02 0.69
CA ASP A 95 16.19 -1.33 1.04
C ASP A 95 16.37 -2.75 1.59
N TYR A 96 15.28 -3.37 2.07
CA TYR A 96 15.33 -4.61 2.84
C TYR A 96 14.66 -5.78 2.13
N THR A 97 13.63 -5.52 1.33
CA THR A 97 12.86 -6.58 0.68
C THR A 97 13.45 -7.05 -0.65
N TYR A 98 14.39 -6.27 -1.20
CA TYR A 98 15.03 -6.58 -2.48
C TYR A 98 16.57 -6.59 -2.36
N PRO A 99 17.17 -7.68 -1.87
CA PRO A 99 18.62 -7.82 -1.70
C PRO A 99 19.44 -7.56 -2.97
N SER A 100 18.85 -7.80 -4.16
CA SER A 100 19.47 -7.49 -5.45
C SER A 100 19.77 -5.99 -5.63
N PHE A 101 19.07 -5.12 -4.89
CA PHE A 101 19.32 -3.68 -4.83
C PHE A 101 20.12 -3.26 -3.60
N ALA A 102 20.56 -4.19 -2.75
CA ALA A 102 21.18 -3.92 -1.45
C ALA A 102 22.43 -3.04 -1.52
N LYS A 103 23.16 -3.03 -2.65
CA LYS A 103 24.34 -2.14 -2.82
C LYS A 103 23.95 -0.69 -3.06
N LYS A 104 22.83 -0.44 -3.74
CA LYS A 104 22.26 0.88 -3.99
C LYS A 104 20.79 0.69 -4.41
N PRO A 105 19.85 0.78 -3.47
CA PRO A 105 18.43 0.73 -3.81
C PRO A 105 18.10 1.86 -4.82
N PRO A 106 17.20 1.60 -5.78
CA PRO A 106 16.89 2.56 -6.84
C PRO A 106 16.20 3.83 -6.30
N TYR A 107 15.57 3.75 -5.13
CA TYR A 107 14.93 4.86 -4.43
C TYR A 107 14.86 4.58 -2.92
N SER A 108 14.53 5.60 -2.15
CA SER A 108 14.27 5.53 -0.71
C SER A 108 13.02 6.33 -0.36
N VAL A 109 12.64 6.33 0.90
CA VAL A 109 11.54 7.20 1.40
C VAL A 109 11.78 8.68 1.13
N ASP A 110 13.04 9.12 1.01
CA ASP A 110 13.40 10.51 0.67
C ASP A 110 13.27 10.84 -0.82
N SER A 111 12.96 9.87 -1.66
CA SER A 111 12.81 10.08 -3.11
C SER A 111 11.44 10.61 -3.52
N PHE A 112 10.53 10.79 -2.57
CA PHE A 112 9.13 11.17 -2.84
C PHE A 112 8.71 12.37 -2.00
N SER A 113 7.73 13.11 -2.53
CA SER A 113 6.90 14.06 -1.80
C SER A 113 5.54 13.42 -1.51
N TYR A 114 5.03 13.55 -0.30
CA TYR A 114 3.86 12.82 0.21
C TYR A 114 2.63 13.74 0.25
N ALA A 115 1.55 13.38 -0.47
CA ALA A 115 0.35 14.19 -0.51
C ALA A 115 -0.72 13.74 0.49
N ILE A 116 -1.17 12.50 0.41
CA ILE A 116 -2.27 11.97 1.22
C ILE A 116 -2.22 10.45 1.32
N LEU A 117 -2.52 9.90 2.50
CA LEU A 117 -2.91 8.50 2.63
C LEU A 117 -4.37 8.36 2.20
N LEU A 118 -4.62 7.53 1.19
CA LEU A 118 -5.98 7.26 0.69
C LEU A 118 -6.73 6.26 1.56
N GLY A 119 -6.01 5.25 2.07
CA GLY A 119 -6.56 4.21 2.91
C GLY A 119 -5.62 3.01 3.02
N TYR A 120 -6.09 1.96 3.66
CA TYR A 120 -5.34 0.72 3.87
C TYR A 120 -6.25 -0.49 3.85
N SER A 121 -5.68 -1.68 3.66
CA SER A 121 -6.37 -2.96 3.85
C SER A 121 -5.48 -3.92 4.63
N PRO A 122 -6.05 -4.78 5.48
CA PRO A 122 -5.31 -5.94 5.99
C PRO A 122 -4.79 -6.80 4.85
N ILE A 123 -3.73 -7.52 5.10
CA ILE A 123 -3.30 -8.60 4.20
C ILE A 123 -4.00 -9.88 4.64
N ALA A 124 -4.50 -10.63 3.67
CA ALA A 124 -5.06 -11.95 3.85
C ALA A 124 -4.04 -13.02 3.49
N VAL A 125 -3.99 -14.08 4.29
CA VAL A 125 -3.45 -15.38 3.86
C VAL A 125 -4.60 -16.14 3.26
N ILE A 126 -4.45 -16.57 2.01
CA ILE A 126 -5.48 -17.27 1.22
C ILE A 126 -5.05 -18.69 0.92
N ALA A 127 -6.05 -19.57 0.76
CA ALA A 127 -5.92 -20.94 0.31
C ALA A 127 -7.06 -21.29 -0.65
N LYS A 128 -6.99 -22.44 -1.33
CA LYS A 128 -8.15 -22.98 -2.06
C LYS A 128 -9.34 -23.13 -1.11
N ALA A 129 -10.55 -23.01 -1.63
CA ALA A 129 -11.76 -23.08 -0.81
C ALA A 129 -11.89 -24.43 -0.05
N ASP A 130 -11.42 -25.51 -0.64
CA ASP A 130 -11.45 -26.89 -0.13
C ASP A 130 -10.18 -27.31 0.64
N ASP A 131 -9.19 -26.45 0.84
CA ASP A 131 -7.99 -26.77 1.64
C ASP A 131 -8.37 -27.10 3.11
N SER A 132 -7.63 -28.02 3.74
CA SER A 132 -7.88 -28.43 5.12
C SER A 132 -7.52 -27.39 6.17
N VAL A 133 -6.67 -26.42 5.85
CA VAL A 133 -6.21 -25.35 6.76
C VAL A 133 -7.28 -24.26 6.86
N ASN A 134 -7.85 -24.06 8.05
CA ASN A 134 -8.96 -23.14 8.28
C ASN A 134 -8.65 -22.04 9.31
N THR A 135 -7.59 -22.18 10.08
CA THR A 135 -7.25 -21.24 11.17
C THR A 135 -5.80 -20.76 11.08
N PRO A 136 -5.47 -19.62 11.69
CA PRO A 136 -4.07 -19.20 11.82
C PRO A 136 -3.19 -20.25 12.52
N LYS A 137 -3.74 -21.02 13.45
CA LYS A 137 -3.01 -22.10 14.13
C LYS A 137 -2.65 -23.21 13.16
N ASP A 138 -3.61 -23.67 12.35
CA ASP A 138 -3.36 -24.70 11.33
C ASP A 138 -2.35 -24.22 10.31
N LEU A 139 -2.45 -22.94 9.91
CA LEU A 139 -1.49 -22.31 8.99
C LEU A 139 -0.07 -22.35 9.56
N VAL A 140 0.12 -21.91 10.82
CA VAL A 140 1.43 -21.91 11.48
C VAL A 140 1.97 -23.34 11.56
N GLN A 141 1.15 -24.31 11.96
CA GLN A 141 1.53 -25.71 11.99
C GLN A 141 1.98 -26.20 10.61
N THR A 142 1.19 -25.95 9.58
CA THR A 142 1.50 -26.38 8.20
C THR A 142 2.80 -25.75 7.69
N LEU A 143 2.98 -24.43 7.85
CA LEU A 143 4.19 -23.75 7.41
C LEU A 143 5.46 -24.23 8.12
N THR A 144 5.32 -24.75 9.37
CA THR A 144 6.47 -25.19 10.18
C THR A 144 6.75 -26.70 10.11
N THR A 145 5.80 -27.52 9.67
CA THR A 145 5.97 -28.99 9.74
C THR A 145 5.71 -29.74 8.43
N ASP A 146 4.97 -29.16 7.48
CA ASP A 146 4.65 -29.82 6.22
C ASP A 146 5.74 -29.55 5.17
N PRO A 147 6.55 -30.55 4.78
CA PRO A 147 7.63 -30.37 3.80
C PRO A 147 7.13 -30.08 2.38
N THR A 148 5.84 -30.21 2.13
CA THR A 148 5.20 -29.90 0.84
C THR A 148 4.54 -28.53 0.83
N ALA A 149 4.58 -27.81 1.97
CA ALA A 149 3.99 -26.46 2.07
C ALA A 149 4.63 -25.50 1.10
N SER A 150 3.78 -24.70 0.46
CA SER A 150 4.20 -23.62 -0.41
C SER A 150 3.35 -22.38 -0.16
N ILE A 151 3.96 -21.21 -0.19
CA ILE A 151 3.30 -19.94 -0.01
C ILE A 151 3.85 -18.91 -0.99
N ALA A 152 2.97 -18.14 -1.63
CA ALA A 152 3.36 -17.07 -2.55
C ALA A 152 3.14 -15.70 -1.93
N GLU A 153 4.05 -14.80 -2.22
CA GLU A 153 3.95 -13.37 -1.91
C GLU A 153 3.93 -12.53 -3.20
N ASN A 154 3.64 -11.25 -3.10
CA ASN A 154 3.41 -10.38 -4.26
C ASN A 154 4.24 -9.08 -4.22
N GLY A 155 5.34 -9.10 -3.51
CA GLY A 155 6.20 -7.94 -3.30
C GLY A 155 5.65 -6.90 -2.33
N GLY A 156 6.42 -5.84 -2.10
CA GLY A 156 6.03 -4.73 -1.24
C GLY A 156 5.58 -5.16 0.15
N SER A 157 4.42 -4.68 0.59
CA SER A 157 3.85 -5.02 1.90
C SER A 157 3.54 -6.52 2.05
N GLY A 158 3.22 -7.23 0.95
CA GLY A 158 2.98 -8.67 0.98
C GLY A 158 4.22 -9.44 1.38
N LYS A 159 5.36 -9.13 0.78
CA LYS A 159 6.66 -9.70 1.14
C LYS A 159 7.01 -9.42 2.60
N LEU A 160 6.82 -8.17 3.04
CA LEU A 160 7.07 -7.80 4.44
C LEU A 160 6.23 -8.62 5.43
N VAL A 161 4.92 -8.77 5.17
CA VAL A 161 4.03 -9.57 6.01
C VAL A 161 4.48 -11.03 6.06
N LEU A 162 4.79 -11.61 4.90
CA LEU A 162 5.22 -13.01 4.84
C LEU A 162 6.55 -13.21 5.58
N GLU A 163 7.56 -12.42 5.29
CA GLU A 163 8.88 -12.57 5.94
C GLU A 163 8.78 -12.35 7.47
N THR A 164 7.98 -11.39 7.92
CA THR A 164 7.72 -11.17 9.34
C THR A 164 7.03 -12.39 9.98
N LEU A 165 6.05 -12.98 9.29
CA LEU A 165 5.37 -14.18 9.77
C LEU A 165 6.35 -15.35 9.88
N LEU A 166 7.07 -15.66 8.79
CA LEU A 166 8.01 -16.78 8.74
C LEU A 166 9.10 -16.66 9.81
N MET A 167 9.59 -15.43 10.06
CA MET A 167 10.55 -15.14 11.11
C MET A 167 9.97 -15.40 12.49
N LYS A 168 8.79 -14.82 12.81
CA LYS A 168 8.18 -14.93 14.14
C LYS A 168 7.81 -16.37 14.52
N ILE A 169 7.50 -17.23 13.54
CA ILE A 169 7.19 -18.65 13.78
C ILE A 169 8.41 -19.57 13.60
N ASP A 170 9.56 -19.02 13.23
CA ASP A 170 10.80 -19.76 12.93
C ASP A 170 10.60 -20.83 11.84
N ALA A 171 9.81 -20.48 10.81
CA ALA A 171 9.39 -21.44 9.80
C ALA A 171 10.55 -22.02 8.99
N ARG A 172 11.53 -21.17 8.59
CA ARG A 172 12.65 -21.59 7.73
C ARG A 172 13.60 -22.58 8.42
N SER A 173 13.77 -22.46 9.74
CA SER A 173 14.56 -23.40 10.55
C SER A 173 13.78 -24.71 10.77
N LYS A 174 12.49 -24.62 11.10
CA LYS A 174 11.65 -25.79 11.38
C LYS A 174 11.25 -26.57 10.14
N ASN A 175 11.09 -25.88 9.01
CA ASN A 175 10.72 -26.47 7.72
C ASN A 175 11.64 -25.96 6.58
N PRO A 176 12.85 -26.50 6.46
CA PRO A 176 13.80 -26.08 5.42
C PRO A 176 13.33 -26.33 3.99
N LYS A 177 12.27 -27.15 3.80
CA LYS A 177 11.68 -27.46 2.50
C LYS A 177 10.52 -26.53 2.13
N LEU A 178 10.11 -25.59 3.01
CA LEU A 178 9.07 -24.63 2.70
C LEU A 178 9.42 -23.82 1.44
N VAL A 179 8.55 -23.91 0.43
CA VAL A 179 8.70 -23.16 -0.82
C VAL A 179 8.05 -21.77 -0.66
N VAL A 180 8.82 -20.72 -0.91
CA VAL A 180 8.33 -19.36 -1.00
C VAL A 180 8.45 -18.87 -2.44
N ALA A 181 7.32 -18.57 -3.08
CA ALA A 181 7.26 -18.06 -4.44
C ALA A 181 7.05 -16.54 -4.46
N GLU A 182 7.76 -15.84 -5.34
CA GLU A 182 7.56 -14.41 -5.55
C GLU A 182 6.76 -14.17 -6.83
N HIS A 183 5.65 -13.45 -6.73
CA HIS A 183 4.76 -13.10 -7.84
C HIS A 183 4.82 -11.60 -8.16
N LYS A 184 4.44 -11.26 -9.40
CA LYS A 184 4.44 -9.85 -9.87
C LYS A 184 3.37 -8.97 -9.21
N GLY A 185 2.39 -9.59 -8.53
CA GLY A 185 1.30 -8.88 -7.88
C GLY A 185 0.20 -9.82 -7.36
N PRO A 186 -0.78 -9.30 -6.60
CA PRO A 186 -1.79 -10.10 -5.92
C PRO A 186 -2.71 -10.88 -6.87
N VAL A 187 -2.94 -10.39 -8.08
CA VAL A 187 -3.78 -11.08 -9.07
C VAL A 187 -3.17 -12.41 -9.48
N GLN A 188 -1.86 -12.45 -9.74
CA GLN A 188 -1.14 -13.69 -10.04
C GLN A 188 -1.18 -14.65 -8.84
N THR A 189 -0.93 -14.16 -7.63
CA THR A 189 -0.99 -14.97 -6.40
C THR A 189 -2.36 -15.64 -6.24
N ILE A 190 -3.43 -14.90 -6.44
CA ILE A 190 -4.80 -15.40 -6.36
C ILE A 190 -5.06 -16.49 -7.41
N THR A 191 -4.62 -16.26 -8.64
CA THR A 191 -4.79 -17.22 -9.74
C THR A 191 -4.06 -18.52 -9.46
N ASP A 192 -2.81 -18.46 -8.99
CA ASP A 192 -1.98 -19.61 -8.75
C ASP A 192 -2.46 -20.43 -7.53
N VAL A 193 -2.97 -19.76 -6.49
CA VAL A 193 -3.61 -20.44 -5.37
C VAL A 193 -4.92 -21.10 -5.79
N ALA A 194 -5.76 -20.44 -6.57
CA ALA A 194 -7.02 -21.00 -7.06
C ALA A 194 -6.76 -22.22 -8.00
N GLY A 195 -5.70 -22.15 -8.80
CA GLY A 195 -5.25 -23.24 -9.66
C GLY A 195 -4.55 -24.39 -8.92
N GLY A 196 -4.18 -24.21 -7.65
CA GLY A 196 -3.44 -25.21 -6.86
C GLY A 196 -1.95 -25.29 -7.20
N HIS A 197 -1.40 -24.28 -7.92
CA HIS A 197 0.03 -24.22 -8.24
C HIS A 197 0.87 -23.85 -7.01
N VAL A 198 0.30 -23.11 -6.07
CA VAL A 198 0.81 -22.84 -4.72
C VAL A 198 -0.31 -23.09 -3.73
N ARG A 199 0.02 -23.63 -2.56
CA ARG A 199 -0.98 -23.97 -1.55
C ARG A 199 -1.57 -22.73 -0.87
N PHE A 200 -0.71 -21.78 -0.47
CA PHE A 200 -1.10 -20.55 0.17
C PHE A 200 -0.64 -19.32 -0.62
N GLY A 201 -1.28 -18.19 -0.37
CA GLY A 201 -0.86 -16.92 -0.92
C GLY A 201 -1.10 -15.76 0.03
N ILE A 202 -0.34 -14.70 -0.18
CA ILE A 202 -0.49 -13.43 0.50
C ILE A 202 -1.12 -12.44 -0.48
N ALA A 203 -2.23 -11.81 -0.11
CA ALA A 203 -2.85 -10.76 -0.93
C ALA A 203 -3.56 -9.73 -0.04
N PRO A 204 -3.69 -8.46 -0.46
CA PRO A 204 -4.54 -7.51 0.24
C PRO A 204 -5.97 -8.07 0.35
N LEU A 205 -6.57 -7.95 1.54
CA LEU A 205 -7.94 -8.43 1.76
C LEU A 205 -8.92 -7.79 0.78
N ALA A 206 -8.72 -6.53 0.42
CA ALA A 206 -9.50 -5.82 -0.58
C ALA A 206 -9.58 -6.54 -1.94
N VAL A 207 -8.51 -7.25 -2.33
CA VAL A 207 -8.45 -8.04 -3.57
C VAL A 207 -8.94 -9.48 -3.33
N ALA A 208 -8.52 -10.09 -2.23
CA ALA A 208 -8.84 -11.48 -1.90
C ALA A 208 -10.33 -11.70 -1.61
N ALA A 209 -11.01 -10.73 -0.99
CA ALA A 209 -12.39 -10.85 -0.54
C ALA A 209 -13.39 -11.12 -1.66
N VAL A 210 -13.17 -10.57 -2.86
CA VAL A 210 -14.02 -10.84 -4.03
C VAL A 210 -14.04 -12.33 -4.37
N HIS A 211 -12.88 -12.99 -4.28
CA HIS A 211 -12.73 -14.41 -4.57
C HIS A 211 -13.20 -15.29 -3.41
N HIS A 212 -13.01 -14.82 -2.16
CA HIS A 212 -13.53 -15.47 -0.97
C HIS A 212 -15.05 -15.50 -0.96
N ASN A 213 -15.71 -14.34 -1.18
CA ASN A 213 -17.16 -14.24 -1.22
C ASN A 213 -17.80 -15.04 -2.38
N ALA A 214 -17.03 -15.25 -3.46
CA ALA A 214 -17.44 -16.09 -4.58
C ALA A 214 -17.16 -17.60 -4.36
N GLY A 215 -16.64 -18.00 -3.20
CA GLY A 215 -16.31 -19.39 -2.88
C GLY A 215 -15.17 -20.02 -3.68
N ARG A 216 -14.37 -19.21 -4.39
CA ARG A 216 -13.24 -19.69 -5.20
C ARG A 216 -11.98 -19.92 -4.36
N LEU A 217 -11.84 -19.15 -3.32
CA LEU A 217 -10.75 -19.19 -2.33
C LEU A 217 -11.37 -19.06 -0.94
N LYS A 218 -10.57 -19.35 0.07
CA LYS A 218 -10.87 -18.93 1.44
C LYS A 218 -9.78 -18.05 2.01
N VAL A 219 -10.16 -17.11 2.85
CA VAL A 219 -9.25 -16.36 3.71
C VAL A 219 -9.03 -17.15 4.99
N VAL A 220 -7.80 -17.59 5.22
CA VAL A 220 -7.40 -18.39 6.40
C VAL A 220 -7.13 -17.49 7.60
N ALA A 221 -6.50 -16.34 7.36
CA ALA A 221 -6.12 -15.38 8.40
C ALA A 221 -5.93 -13.99 7.80
N ILE A 222 -6.00 -12.95 8.65
CA ILE A 222 -5.65 -11.57 8.29
C ILE A 222 -4.54 -11.02 9.17
N SER A 223 -3.75 -10.12 8.61
CA SER A 223 -2.56 -9.58 9.26
C SER A 223 -2.81 -8.44 10.25
N SER A 224 -3.99 -7.83 10.23
CA SER A 224 -4.34 -6.77 11.17
C SER A 224 -4.54 -7.31 12.59
N LYS A 225 -4.21 -6.48 13.58
CA LYS A 225 -4.42 -6.79 15.00
C LYS A 225 -5.89 -7.04 15.31
N ASN A 226 -6.77 -6.25 14.75
CA ASN A 226 -8.20 -6.33 14.98
C ASN A 226 -8.89 -7.13 13.88
N LYS A 227 -9.93 -7.89 14.27
CA LYS A 227 -10.84 -8.54 13.33
C LYS A 227 -11.57 -7.52 12.49
N VAL A 228 -11.95 -7.92 11.29
CA VAL A 228 -12.85 -7.16 10.43
C VAL A 228 -14.29 -7.50 10.79
N ALA A 229 -15.07 -6.52 11.23
CA ALA A 229 -16.42 -6.75 11.77
C ALA A 229 -17.38 -7.46 10.77
N SER A 230 -17.23 -7.22 9.47
CA SER A 230 -18.02 -7.88 8.42
C SER A 230 -17.50 -9.27 8.02
N LEU A 231 -16.43 -9.76 8.65
CA LEU A 231 -15.86 -11.10 8.48
C LEU A 231 -15.56 -11.71 9.87
N PRO A 232 -16.59 -11.93 10.72
CA PRO A 232 -16.40 -12.28 12.13
C PRO A 232 -15.70 -13.64 12.33
N ASP A 233 -15.84 -14.55 11.37
CA ASP A 233 -15.29 -15.91 11.42
C ASP A 233 -13.79 -15.93 11.05
N ILE A 234 -13.29 -14.91 10.36
CA ILE A 234 -11.89 -14.83 9.98
C ILE A 234 -11.06 -14.34 11.18
N GLN A 235 -10.10 -15.15 11.57
CA GLN A 235 -9.20 -14.84 12.68
C GLN A 235 -7.99 -14.01 12.21
N THR A 236 -7.40 -13.30 13.18
CA THR A 236 -6.18 -12.53 12.93
C THR A 236 -4.93 -13.41 13.19
N ILE A 237 -3.84 -13.14 12.48
CA ILE A 237 -2.55 -13.78 12.75
C ILE A 237 -2.11 -13.50 14.20
N SER A 238 -2.45 -12.34 14.75
CA SER A 238 -2.14 -11.95 16.13
C SER A 238 -2.78 -12.85 17.19
N SER A 239 -3.79 -13.67 16.84
CA SER A 239 -4.37 -14.67 17.75
C SER A 239 -3.40 -15.80 18.11
N VAL A 240 -2.37 -16.02 17.29
CA VAL A 240 -1.35 -17.08 17.48
C VAL A 240 0.09 -16.56 17.41
N VAL A 241 0.32 -15.40 16.79
CA VAL A 241 1.63 -14.76 16.68
C VAL A 241 1.57 -13.39 17.35
N LYS A 242 2.15 -13.30 18.55
CA LYS A 242 2.11 -12.09 19.37
C LYS A 242 2.63 -10.85 18.61
N ASP A 243 1.98 -9.72 18.81
CA ASP A 243 2.35 -8.40 18.25
C ASP A 243 2.48 -8.44 16.72
N PHE A 244 1.52 -9.09 16.05
CA PHE A 244 1.43 -9.10 14.61
C PHE A 244 0.33 -8.13 14.16
N ASP A 245 0.74 -7.00 13.57
CA ASP A 245 -0.17 -5.97 13.05
C ASP A 245 0.50 -5.26 11.88
N ILE A 246 0.28 -5.75 10.67
CA ILE A 246 0.83 -5.18 9.45
C ILE A 246 -0.28 -5.03 8.42
N VAL A 247 -0.42 -3.85 7.85
CA VAL A 247 -1.44 -3.55 6.83
C VAL A 247 -0.79 -3.03 5.54
N VAL A 248 -1.56 -2.98 4.45
CA VAL A 248 -1.12 -2.36 3.19
C VAL A 248 -1.72 -0.96 3.11
N PRO A 249 -0.95 0.07 3.39
CA PRO A 249 -1.39 1.45 3.17
C PRO A 249 -1.12 1.88 1.73
N TRP A 250 -2.08 2.64 1.15
CA TRP A 250 -1.98 3.23 -0.17
C TRP A 250 -2.13 4.75 -0.09
N GLY A 251 -1.27 5.45 -0.80
CA GLY A 251 -1.29 6.90 -0.81
C GLY A 251 -0.84 7.51 -2.12
N ILE A 252 -1.08 8.80 -2.27
CA ILE A 252 -0.59 9.59 -3.39
C ILE A 252 0.76 10.19 -3.01
N VAL A 253 1.76 9.89 -3.85
CA VAL A 253 3.08 10.50 -3.76
C VAL A 253 3.41 11.20 -5.08
N LEU A 254 4.28 12.19 -5.01
CA LEU A 254 4.81 12.95 -6.14
C LEU A 254 6.34 12.75 -6.20
N PRO A 255 7.00 13.05 -7.33
CA PRO A 255 8.45 13.14 -7.37
C PRO A 255 8.97 14.08 -6.28
N LYS A 256 10.19 13.83 -5.82
CA LYS A 256 10.83 14.63 -4.76
C LYS A 256 10.78 16.13 -5.06
N ASP A 257 10.65 16.93 -4.00
CA ASP A 257 10.62 18.40 -4.05
C ASP A 257 9.47 18.97 -4.90
N ALA A 258 8.35 18.25 -5.02
CA ALA A 258 7.13 18.77 -5.62
C ALA A 258 6.58 19.98 -4.82
N PRO A 259 5.92 20.97 -5.51
CA PRO A 259 5.38 22.15 -4.85
C PRO A 259 4.42 21.79 -3.70
N GLN A 260 4.56 22.44 -2.55
CA GLN A 260 3.70 22.21 -1.39
C GLN A 260 2.23 22.44 -1.71
N GLU A 261 1.96 23.42 -2.57
CA GLU A 261 0.60 23.77 -3.01
C GLU A 261 -0.02 22.64 -3.83
N ALA A 262 0.78 21.91 -4.63
CA ALA A 262 0.31 20.72 -5.33
C ALA A 262 -0.03 19.60 -4.35
N LEU A 263 0.82 19.34 -3.36
CA LEU A 263 0.54 18.36 -2.30
C LEU A 263 -0.75 18.69 -1.55
N ASN A 264 -0.96 19.96 -1.22
CA ASN A 264 -2.16 20.45 -0.54
C ASN A 264 -3.41 20.26 -1.42
N TRP A 265 -3.31 20.54 -2.74
CA TRP A 265 -4.40 20.34 -3.68
C TRP A 265 -4.85 18.87 -3.72
N TYR A 266 -3.91 17.94 -3.89
CA TYR A 266 -4.24 16.50 -3.85
C TYR A 266 -4.85 16.10 -2.53
N SER A 267 -4.24 16.51 -1.41
CA SER A 267 -4.76 16.22 -0.07
C SER A 267 -6.20 16.68 0.08
N GLU A 268 -6.50 17.92 -0.32
CA GLU A 268 -7.85 18.50 -0.20
C GLU A 268 -8.86 17.79 -1.09
N LYS A 269 -8.55 17.62 -2.40
CA LYS A 269 -9.51 17.06 -3.36
C LYS A 269 -9.81 15.59 -3.10
N PHE A 270 -8.78 14.79 -2.78
CA PHE A 270 -8.97 13.39 -2.45
C PHE A 270 -9.63 13.19 -1.07
N LYS A 271 -9.34 14.03 -0.08
CA LYS A 271 -10.06 14.03 1.20
C LYS A 271 -11.56 14.32 1.02
N GLN A 272 -11.92 15.23 0.13
CA GLN A 272 -13.33 15.48 -0.23
C GLN A 272 -13.95 14.25 -0.89
N ALA A 273 -13.27 13.65 -1.87
CA ALA A 273 -13.75 12.46 -2.57
C ALA A 273 -13.93 11.24 -1.64
N ILE A 274 -13.03 11.05 -0.69
CA ILE A 274 -13.12 9.97 0.32
C ILE A 274 -14.40 10.08 1.16
N LYS A 275 -14.89 11.29 1.42
CA LYS A 275 -16.09 11.54 2.24
C LYS A 275 -17.40 11.29 1.49
N GLU A 276 -17.36 11.09 0.18
CA GLU A 276 -18.56 10.79 -0.60
C GLU A 276 -19.21 9.47 -0.13
N PRO A 277 -20.51 9.46 0.18
CA PRO A 277 -21.17 8.26 0.73
C PRO A 277 -21.03 7.02 -0.16
N GLY A 278 -21.06 7.19 -1.48
CA GLY A 278 -20.88 6.11 -2.45
C GLY A 278 -19.47 5.51 -2.40
N VAL A 279 -18.44 6.34 -2.18
CA VAL A 279 -17.05 5.89 -2.02
C VAL A 279 -16.90 5.12 -0.71
N GLN A 280 -17.42 5.67 0.39
CA GLN A 280 -17.35 5.00 1.70
C GLN A 280 -18.06 3.64 1.70
N ALA A 281 -19.24 3.54 1.07
CA ALA A 281 -19.95 2.29 0.92
C ALA A 281 -19.18 1.27 0.07
N ASN A 282 -18.52 1.72 -1.02
CA ASN A 282 -17.68 0.87 -1.85
C ASN A 282 -16.44 0.37 -1.08
N PHE A 283 -15.77 1.26 -0.36
CA PHE A 283 -14.59 0.91 0.43
C PHE A 283 -14.93 -0.07 1.55
N ALA A 284 -16.04 0.12 2.26
CA ALA A 284 -16.51 -0.82 3.27
C ALA A 284 -16.73 -2.22 2.68
N LYS A 285 -17.36 -2.33 1.50
CA LYS A 285 -17.56 -3.59 0.78
C LYS A 285 -16.27 -4.22 0.29
N SER A 286 -15.26 -3.40 0.00
CA SER A 286 -13.95 -3.83 -0.48
C SER A 286 -12.92 -3.99 0.64
N TYR A 287 -13.32 -3.92 1.91
CA TYR A 287 -12.41 -4.02 3.07
C TYR A 287 -11.23 -3.04 3.00
N ILE A 288 -11.51 -1.85 2.50
CA ILE A 288 -10.60 -0.70 2.50
C ILE A 288 -11.00 0.20 3.66
N PHE A 289 -10.05 0.53 4.51
CA PHE A 289 -10.23 1.34 5.71
C PHE A 289 -9.46 2.64 5.57
N MET A 290 -9.94 3.69 6.22
CA MET A 290 -9.33 5.01 6.15
C MET A 290 -8.72 5.43 7.48
N ARG A 291 -7.75 6.33 7.42
CA ARG A 291 -7.10 6.99 8.56
C ARG A 291 -7.17 8.50 8.32
N GLU A 292 -8.19 9.13 8.88
CA GLU A 292 -8.43 10.58 8.69
C GLU A 292 -7.27 11.43 9.21
N ASP A 293 -6.61 10.97 10.26
CA ASP A 293 -5.43 11.60 10.87
C ASP A 293 -4.22 11.63 9.93
N LEU A 294 -4.18 10.79 8.90
CA LEU A 294 -3.08 10.69 7.91
C LEU A 294 -3.41 11.34 6.55
N GLN A 295 -4.50 12.10 6.48
CA GLN A 295 -4.96 12.75 5.26
C GLN A 295 -4.40 14.18 5.08
N SER A 296 -3.18 14.43 5.54
CA SER A 296 -2.43 15.66 5.26
C SER A 296 -1.00 15.34 4.85
N PRO A 297 -0.34 16.18 4.03
CA PRO A 297 1.02 15.94 3.57
C PRO A 297 2.02 15.68 4.71
N LYS A 298 1.95 16.49 5.77
CA LYS A 298 2.82 16.36 6.93
C LYS A 298 2.60 15.03 7.66
N ALA A 299 1.37 14.73 8.04
CA ALA A 299 1.05 13.53 8.82
C ALA A 299 1.34 12.26 8.00
N PHE A 300 1.07 12.27 6.70
CA PHE A 300 1.36 11.14 5.83
C PHE A 300 2.87 10.92 5.67
N LYS A 301 3.66 11.97 5.49
CA LYS A 301 5.13 11.88 5.47
C LYS A 301 5.67 11.28 6.76
N GLU A 302 5.25 11.81 7.92
CA GLU A 302 5.68 11.31 9.23
C GLU A 302 5.34 9.83 9.42
N TYR A 303 4.15 9.41 9.00
CA TYR A 303 3.72 8.02 9.03
C TYR A 303 4.68 7.13 8.20
N VAL A 304 4.97 7.50 6.94
CA VAL A 304 5.85 6.71 6.07
C VAL A 304 7.26 6.56 6.66
N PHE A 305 7.81 7.63 7.23
CA PHE A 305 9.14 7.57 7.86
C PHE A 305 9.14 6.72 9.14
N ASN A 306 8.03 6.65 9.86
CA ASN A 306 7.90 5.76 11.01
C ASN A 306 7.79 4.30 10.56
N GLU A 307 6.98 3.99 9.53
CA GLU A 307 6.92 2.67 8.90
C GLU A 307 8.33 2.21 8.45
N TYR A 308 9.08 3.09 7.79
CA TYR A 308 10.47 2.79 7.38
C TYR A 308 11.36 2.38 8.56
N LYS A 309 11.29 3.10 9.68
CA LYS A 309 12.08 2.78 10.89
C LYS A 309 11.68 1.44 11.50
N GLU A 310 10.38 1.14 11.57
CA GLU A 310 9.89 -0.12 12.10
C GLU A 310 10.26 -1.30 11.18
N HIS A 311 10.13 -1.14 9.87
CA HIS A 311 10.58 -2.15 8.90
C HIS A 311 12.08 -2.41 9.01
N LYS A 312 12.88 -1.36 9.16
CA LYS A 312 14.33 -1.50 9.37
C LYS A 312 14.64 -2.36 10.59
N ARG A 313 14.00 -2.12 11.73
CA ARG A 313 14.20 -2.92 12.95
C ARG A 313 13.91 -4.41 12.71
N VAL A 314 12.81 -4.72 12.00
CA VAL A 314 12.45 -6.11 11.67
C VAL A 314 13.53 -6.76 10.81
N VAL A 315 14.01 -6.08 9.79
CA VAL A 315 15.02 -6.62 8.88
C VAL A 315 16.41 -6.73 9.53
N ASP A 316 16.82 -5.74 10.29
CA ASP A 316 18.09 -5.81 11.05
C ASP A 316 18.07 -7.01 12.02
N PHE A 317 16.93 -7.26 12.65
CA PHE A 317 16.75 -8.44 13.49
C PHE A 317 16.84 -9.76 12.70
N ILE A 318 16.22 -9.84 11.51
CA ILE A 318 16.32 -11.01 10.63
C ILE A 318 17.77 -11.28 10.25
N ASN A 319 18.48 -10.24 9.80
CA ASN A 319 19.87 -10.35 9.36
C ASN A 319 20.82 -10.73 10.50
N SER A 320 20.55 -10.29 11.73
CA SER A 320 21.36 -10.65 12.91
C SER A 320 21.25 -12.13 13.30
N LYS A 321 20.23 -12.86 12.78
CA LYS A 321 20.04 -14.29 13.05
C LYS A 321 20.53 -15.20 11.94
N VAL A 322 20.85 -14.65 10.77
CA VAL A 322 21.33 -15.40 9.60
C VAL A 322 22.88 -15.43 9.55
N ASN A 323 23.54 -14.53 10.29
CA ASN A 323 24.98 -14.52 10.51
C ASN A 323 25.31 -15.20 11.85
#